data_f48a202583f41aafb50f1bb222a0c6f6
#
_entry.id   f48a202583f41aafb50f1bb222a0c6f6
#
_cell.length_a   1.000
_cell.length_b   1.000
_cell.length_c   1.000
_cell.angle_alpha   90.00
_cell.angle_beta   90.00
_cell.angle_gamma   90.00
#
_symmetry.space_group_name_H-M   'P 1'
#
loop_
_entity.id
_entity.type
_entity.pdbx_description
1 polymer ?
#
loop_
_entity_poly.entity_id
_entity_poly.type
_entity_poly.pdbx_seq_one_letter_code
_entity_poly.pdbx_strand_id
1 'polypeptide(L)'
;MFAAMLLAISIVALSQFALYYWRAILAGVAAQPVSDRVLAAAHLEAGRMRGQDFETLAGLHELTPDLGPNRSGLTLVRAYYRMIEGLGVLSGTRMPSLASWCERERVICARYAAVQISLRLQANLELAAALRSC
;
A
#
# COMPACT_ATOMS: atom_id res chain seq x y z
N MET A 1 -1.81 25.83 -30.05
CA MET A 1 -1.24 26.10 -28.72
C MET A 1 -2.29 26.05 -27.60
N PHE A 2 -3.44 26.73 -27.72
CA PHE A 2 -4.49 26.73 -26.69
C PHE A 2 -5.00 25.31 -26.34
N ALA A 3 -5.26 24.48 -27.33
CA ALA A 3 -5.73 23.10 -27.13
C ALA A 3 -4.72 22.22 -26.36
N ALA A 4 -3.43 22.39 -26.63
CA ALA A 4 -2.38 21.66 -25.92
C ALA A 4 -2.27 22.07 -24.43
N MET A 5 -2.43 23.36 -24.13
CA MET A 5 -2.46 23.86 -22.75
C MET A 5 -3.69 23.35 -21.99
N LEU A 6 -4.87 23.36 -22.61
CA LEU A 6 -6.08 22.82 -21.99
C LEU A 6 -5.96 21.33 -21.72
N LEU A 7 -5.39 20.58 -22.67
CA LEU A 7 -5.15 19.15 -22.50
C LEU A 7 -4.15 18.87 -21.34
N ALA A 8 -3.06 19.64 -21.26
CA ALA A 8 -2.10 19.51 -20.17
C ALA A 8 -2.73 19.80 -18.80
N ILE A 9 -3.52 20.88 -18.69
CA ILE A 9 -4.23 21.24 -17.45
C ILE A 9 -5.23 20.14 -17.07
N SER A 10 -5.97 19.60 -18.04
CA SER A 10 -6.90 18.49 -17.79
C SER A 10 -6.19 17.23 -17.28
N ILE A 11 -5.07 16.85 -17.88
CA ILE A 11 -4.29 15.70 -17.44
C ILE A 11 -3.77 15.89 -16.01
N VAL A 12 -3.26 17.09 -15.69
CA VAL A 12 -2.77 17.40 -14.34
C VAL A 12 -3.92 17.33 -13.33
N ALA A 13 -5.07 17.94 -13.63
CA ALA A 13 -6.24 17.92 -12.76
C ALA A 13 -6.75 16.48 -12.54
N LEU A 14 -6.83 15.68 -13.59
CA LEU A 14 -7.27 14.28 -13.53
C LEU A 14 -6.29 13.44 -12.70
N SER A 15 -4.99 13.66 -12.88
CA SER A 15 -3.95 12.97 -12.13
C SER A 15 -4.01 13.31 -10.64
N GLN A 16 -4.22 14.59 -10.30
CA GLN A 16 -4.39 15.01 -8.89
C GLN A 16 -5.63 14.39 -8.26
N PHE A 17 -6.75 14.36 -9.01
CA PHE A 17 -7.99 13.74 -8.54
C PHE A 17 -7.82 12.23 -8.34
N ALA A 18 -7.20 11.54 -9.29
CA ALA A 18 -6.93 10.10 -9.20
C ALA A 18 -6.02 9.77 -8.00
N LEU A 19 -4.96 10.54 -7.79
CA LEU A 19 -4.06 10.38 -6.64
C LEU A 19 -4.78 10.64 -5.31
N TYR A 20 -5.61 11.68 -5.25
CA TYR A 20 -6.40 11.98 -4.05
C TYR A 20 -7.36 10.84 -3.70
N TYR A 21 -8.09 10.35 -4.70
CA TYR A 21 -9.04 9.25 -4.52
C TYR A 21 -8.35 7.95 -4.13
N TRP A 22 -7.22 7.65 -4.79
CA TRP A 22 -6.37 6.51 -4.46
C TRP A 22 -5.87 6.55 -3.01
N ARG A 23 -5.37 7.70 -2.57
CA ARG A 23 -4.93 7.88 -1.18
C ARG A 23 -6.05 7.72 -0.17
N ALA A 24 -7.24 8.20 -0.48
CA ALA A 24 -8.39 8.05 0.39
C ALA A 24 -8.77 6.57 0.57
N ILE A 25 -8.72 5.77 -0.50
CA ILE A 25 -8.95 4.32 -0.45
C ILE A 25 -7.87 3.64 0.38
N LEU A 26 -6.60 3.92 0.12
CA LEU A 26 -5.48 3.35 0.88
C LEU A 26 -5.58 3.67 2.37
N ALA A 27 -5.85 4.92 2.72
CA ALA A 27 -6.00 5.35 4.10
C ALA A 27 -7.19 4.69 4.79
N GLY A 28 -8.33 4.55 4.09
CA GLY A 28 -9.51 3.86 4.62
C GLY A 28 -9.25 2.40 4.96
N VAL A 29 -8.55 1.68 4.09
CA VAL A 29 -8.16 0.29 4.34
C VAL A 29 -7.10 0.20 5.44
N ALA A 30 -6.10 1.08 5.42
CA ALA A 30 -5.01 1.10 6.40
C ALA A 30 -5.48 1.42 7.83
N ALA A 31 -6.63 2.07 8.00
CA ALA A 31 -7.22 2.39 9.30
C ALA A 31 -7.83 1.17 10.02
N GLN A 32 -7.89 0.00 9.39
CA GLN A 32 -8.43 -1.19 10.01
C GLN A 32 -7.50 -1.70 11.13
N PRO A 33 -8.06 -2.08 12.32
CA PRO A 33 -7.25 -2.50 13.48
C PRO A 33 -6.49 -3.82 13.24
N VAL A 34 -6.86 -4.56 12.20
CA VAL A 34 -6.18 -5.80 11.79
C VAL A 34 -4.76 -5.52 11.31
N SER A 35 -4.50 -4.34 10.72
CA SER A 35 -3.17 -3.97 10.25
C SER A 35 -2.13 -3.98 11.37
N ASP A 36 -2.49 -3.46 12.56
CA ASP A 36 -1.57 -3.39 13.70
C ASP A 36 -1.22 -4.78 14.24
N ARG A 37 -2.18 -5.72 14.23
CA ARG A 37 -1.94 -7.11 14.64
C ARG A 37 -0.99 -7.84 13.71
N VAL A 38 -1.14 -7.66 12.39
CA VAL A 38 -0.26 -8.30 11.40
C VAL A 38 1.15 -7.72 11.48
N LEU A 39 1.28 -6.41 11.64
CA LEU A 39 2.57 -5.74 11.79
C LEU A 39 3.27 -6.20 13.08
N ALA A 40 2.56 -6.31 14.19
CA ALA A 40 3.09 -6.82 15.44
C ALA A 40 3.55 -8.29 15.32
N ALA A 41 2.78 -9.12 14.63
CA ALA A 41 3.14 -10.51 14.37
C ALA A 41 4.38 -10.65 13.46
N ALA A 42 4.59 -9.70 12.56
CA ALA A 42 5.78 -9.63 11.72
C ALA A 42 6.99 -8.94 12.40
N HIS A 43 6.86 -8.56 13.68
CA HIS A 43 7.88 -7.80 14.43
C HIS A 43 8.27 -6.47 13.78
N LEU A 44 7.33 -5.85 13.04
CA LEU A 44 7.54 -4.58 12.35
C LEU A 44 6.89 -3.44 13.14
N GLU A 45 7.69 -2.41 13.43
CA GLU A 45 7.17 -1.19 14.07
C GLU A 45 6.53 -0.28 13.02
N ALA A 46 5.24 0.00 13.17
CA ALA A 46 4.49 0.88 12.26
C ALA A 46 5.08 2.30 12.12
N GLY A 47 5.88 2.75 13.09
CA GLY A 47 6.48 4.09 13.09
C GLY A 47 7.85 4.20 12.42
N ARG A 48 8.51 3.10 12.05
CA ARG A 48 9.87 3.08 11.47
C ARG A 48 9.99 2.11 10.30
N MET A 49 9.09 2.21 9.33
CA MET A 49 9.12 1.35 8.15
C MET A 49 10.30 1.69 7.24
N ARG A 50 11.21 0.73 7.08
CA ARG A 50 12.27 0.76 6.07
C ARG A 50 11.80 0.10 4.78
N GLY A 51 12.47 0.39 3.66
CA GLY A 51 12.16 -0.23 2.37
C GLY A 51 12.21 -1.77 2.42
N GLN A 52 13.13 -2.33 3.20
CA GLN A 52 13.25 -3.78 3.43
C GLN A 52 12.02 -4.38 4.12
N ASP A 53 11.40 -3.65 5.03
CA ASP A 53 10.24 -4.11 5.79
C ASP A 53 9.01 -4.27 4.88
N PHE A 54 8.82 -3.31 3.95
CA PHE A 54 7.77 -3.40 2.95
C PHE A 54 8.00 -4.55 1.96
N GLU A 55 9.24 -4.78 1.51
CA GLU A 55 9.57 -5.91 0.63
C GLU A 55 9.38 -7.26 1.36
N THR A 56 9.62 -7.31 2.67
CA THR A 56 9.30 -8.50 3.49
C THR A 56 7.80 -8.76 3.51
N LEU A 57 6.96 -7.74 3.71
CA LEU A 57 5.50 -7.86 3.63
C LEU A 57 5.04 -8.28 2.24
N ALA A 58 5.62 -7.69 1.19
CA ALA A 58 5.31 -8.05 -0.19
C ALA A 58 5.68 -9.53 -0.49
N GLY A 59 6.82 -9.99 0.02
CA GLY A 59 7.26 -11.39 -0.08
C GLY A 59 6.32 -12.35 0.67
N LEU A 60 5.89 -12.00 1.87
CA LEU A 60 4.89 -12.77 2.62
C LEU A 60 3.57 -12.88 1.87
N HIS A 61 3.15 -11.79 1.22
CA HIS A 61 1.95 -11.78 0.40
C HIS A 61 2.10 -12.69 -0.84
N GLU A 62 3.27 -12.71 -1.50
CA GLU A 62 3.54 -13.58 -2.64
C GLU A 62 3.60 -15.07 -2.25
N LEU A 63 4.11 -15.37 -1.05
CA LEU A 63 4.16 -16.73 -0.50
C LEU A 63 2.77 -17.24 -0.05
N THR A 64 1.82 -16.35 0.19
CA THR A 64 0.46 -16.75 0.57
C THR A 64 -0.33 -17.12 -0.70
N PRO A 65 -0.78 -18.39 -0.86
CA PRO A 65 -1.49 -18.83 -2.04
C PRO A 65 -2.73 -17.97 -2.32
N ASP A 66 -2.92 -17.60 -3.58
CA ASP A 66 -4.08 -16.84 -4.03
C ASP A 66 -5.16 -17.82 -4.47
N LEU A 67 -5.99 -18.24 -3.54
CA LEU A 67 -7.12 -19.15 -3.80
C LEU A 67 -8.43 -18.40 -4.10
N GLY A 68 -8.39 -17.06 -4.07
CA GLY A 68 -9.57 -16.21 -4.29
C GLY A 68 -9.59 -15.48 -5.63
N PRO A 69 -10.77 -15.02 -6.07
CA PRO A 69 -10.94 -14.29 -7.33
C PRO A 69 -10.33 -12.87 -7.30
N ASN A 70 -9.89 -12.40 -6.16
CA ASN A 70 -9.40 -11.03 -5.96
C ASN A 70 -7.87 -10.97 -6.17
N ARG A 71 -7.46 -10.66 -7.41
CA ARG A 71 -6.07 -10.24 -7.65
C ARG A 71 -5.82 -8.93 -6.89
N SER A 72 -5.08 -9.03 -5.81
CA SER A 72 -4.76 -7.88 -4.97
C SER A 72 -4.03 -6.81 -5.78
N GLY A 73 -4.46 -5.58 -5.65
CA GLY A 73 -3.78 -4.41 -6.21
C GLY A 73 -2.42 -4.10 -5.57
N LEU A 74 -1.76 -5.10 -4.95
CA LEU A 74 -0.48 -4.93 -4.26
C LEU A 74 0.64 -4.51 -5.21
N THR A 75 0.59 -4.94 -6.47
CA THR A 75 1.56 -4.53 -7.50
C THR A 75 1.55 -3.01 -7.69
N LEU A 76 0.36 -2.41 -7.71
CA LEU A 76 0.22 -0.96 -7.84
C LEU A 76 0.70 -0.23 -6.57
N VAL A 77 0.39 -0.78 -5.40
CA VAL A 77 0.87 -0.25 -4.11
C VAL A 77 2.38 -0.34 -4.00
N ARG A 78 2.98 -1.44 -4.48
CA ARG A 78 4.45 -1.61 -4.55
C ARG A 78 5.11 -0.58 -5.45
N ALA A 79 4.53 -0.31 -6.63
CA ALA A 79 5.01 0.73 -7.53
C ALA A 79 4.90 2.13 -6.89
N TYR A 80 3.78 2.40 -6.23
CA TYR A 80 3.55 3.64 -5.50
C TYR A 80 4.55 3.81 -4.33
N TYR A 81 4.78 2.75 -3.55
CA TYR A 81 5.76 2.74 -2.46
C TYR A 81 7.18 3.08 -2.96
N ARG A 82 7.64 2.45 -4.06
CA ARG A 82 8.95 2.73 -4.66
C ARG A 82 9.06 4.18 -5.16
N MET A 83 7.99 4.72 -5.72
CA MET A 83 7.93 6.13 -6.11
C MET A 83 8.12 7.06 -4.91
N ILE A 84 7.42 6.79 -3.79
CA ILE A 84 7.53 7.57 -2.55
C ILE A 84 8.93 7.43 -1.95
N GLU A 85 9.52 6.25 -1.97
CA GLU A 85 10.89 6.01 -1.51
C GLU A 85 11.90 6.83 -2.32
N GLY A 86 11.79 6.83 -3.64
CA GLY A 86 12.61 7.66 -4.54
C GLY A 86 12.44 9.15 -4.26
N LEU A 87 11.20 9.62 -4.06
CA LEU A 87 10.92 11.01 -3.69
C LEU A 87 11.51 11.36 -2.32
N GLY A 88 11.45 10.46 -1.36
CA GLY A 88 12.03 10.62 -0.03
C GLY A 88 13.56 10.79 -0.09
N VAL A 89 14.24 10.00 -0.93
CA VAL A 89 15.69 10.11 -1.14
C VAL A 89 16.04 11.44 -1.84
N LEU A 90 15.27 11.84 -2.87
CA LEU A 90 15.50 13.08 -3.60
C LEU A 90 15.22 14.34 -2.75
N SER A 91 14.21 14.28 -1.88
CA SER A 91 13.86 15.41 -1.01
C SER A 91 14.88 15.64 0.10
N GLY A 92 15.53 14.59 0.57
CA GLY A 92 16.62 14.60 1.55
C GLY A 92 16.43 15.63 2.67
N THR A 93 17.51 16.39 2.93
CA THR A 93 17.51 17.46 3.95
C THR A 93 16.92 18.78 3.46
N ARG A 94 16.61 18.92 2.17
CA ARG A 94 16.17 20.19 1.57
C ARG A 94 14.70 20.53 1.80
N MET A 95 13.85 19.51 1.98
CA MET A 95 12.38 19.69 2.12
C MET A 95 11.83 18.80 3.24
N PRO A 96 11.93 19.21 4.51
CA PRO A 96 11.50 18.41 5.67
C PRO A 96 9.99 18.08 5.64
N SER A 97 9.17 18.96 5.10
CA SER A 97 7.72 18.72 4.94
C SER A 97 7.42 17.59 3.96
N LEU A 98 8.18 17.50 2.87
CA LEU A 98 8.04 16.42 1.89
C LEU A 98 8.56 15.09 2.46
N ALA A 99 9.67 15.13 3.19
CA ALA A 99 10.20 13.95 3.85
C ALA A 99 9.20 13.37 4.87
N SER A 100 8.58 14.21 5.71
CA SER A 100 7.57 13.78 6.68
C SER A 100 6.29 13.27 6.01
N TRP A 101 5.93 13.81 4.84
CA TRP A 101 4.84 13.32 4.04
C TRP A 101 5.15 11.93 3.46
N CYS A 102 6.34 11.73 2.87
CA CYS A 102 6.79 10.44 2.35
C CYS A 102 6.77 9.36 3.44
N GLU A 103 7.20 9.70 4.66
CA GLU A 103 7.21 8.77 5.78
C GLU A 103 5.79 8.31 6.15
N ARG A 104 4.83 9.23 6.22
CA ARG A 104 3.42 8.89 6.47
C ARG A 104 2.84 8.00 5.38
N GLU A 105 3.14 8.28 4.11
CA GLU A 105 2.66 7.47 2.99
C GLU A 105 3.26 6.05 3.01
N ARG A 106 4.52 5.89 3.40
CA ARG A 106 5.13 4.56 3.57
C ARG A 106 4.38 3.73 4.60
N VAL A 107 4.05 4.32 5.75
CA VAL A 107 3.27 3.65 6.81
C VAL A 107 1.89 3.24 6.30
N ILE A 108 1.21 4.08 5.53
CA ILE A 108 -0.09 3.76 4.94
C ILE A 108 0.02 2.59 3.97
N CYS A 109 1.03 2.57 3.11
CA CYS A 109 1.26 1.47 2.16
C CYS A 109 1.53 0.14 2.89
N ALA A 110 2.34 0.16 3.96
CA ALA A 110 2.66 -1.02 4.74
C ALA A 110 1.43 -1.56 5.49
N ARG A 111 0.63 -0.69 6.09
CA ARG A 111 -0.65 -1.08 6.72
C ARG A 111 -1.62 -1.68 5.71
N TYR A 112 -1.72 -1.10 4.53
CA TYR A 112 -2.52 -1.65 3.45
C TYR A 112 -2.08 -3.07 3.07
N ALA A 113 -0.77 -3.28 2.89
CA ALA A 113 -0.21 -4.61 2.59
C ALA A 113 -0.53 -5.61 3.70
N ALA A 114 -0.42 -5.22 4.97
CA ALA A 114 -0.76 -6.05 6.12
C ALA A 114 -2.25 -6.47 6.11
N VAL A 115 -3.17 -5.56 5.79
CA VAL A 115 -4.60 -5.88 5.66
C VAL A 115 -4.84 -6.87 4.52
N GLN A 116 -4.18 -6.68 3.37
CA GLN A 116 -4.33 -7.61 2.24
C GLN A 116 -3.84 -9.02 2.58
N ILE A 117 -2.75 -9.15 3.33
CA ILE A 117 -2.27 -10.44 3.83
C ILE A 117 -3.31 -11.09 4.75
N SER A 118 -3.88 -10.33 5.68
CA SER A 118 -4.89 -10.86 6.61
C SER A 118 -6.14 -11.34 5.89
N LEU A 119 -6.62 -10.61 4.89
CA LEU A 119 -7.78 -11.00 4.09
C LEU A 119 -7.53 -12.31 3.31
N ARG A 120 -6.33 -12.47 2.75
CA ARG A 120 -5.95 -13.73 2.08
C ARG A 120 -5.89 -14.90 3.06
N LEU A 121 -5.29 -14.69 4.23
CA LEU A 121 -5.23 -15.73 5.26
C LEU A 121 -6.62 -16.15 5.72
N GLN A 122 -7.52 -15.21 5.94
CA GLN A 122 -8.91 -15.51 6.29
C GLN A 122 -9.62 -16.33 5.21
N ALA A 123 -9.52 -15.91 3.95
CA ALA A 123 -10.13 -16.63 2.84
C ALA A 123 -9.58 -18.08 2.72
N ASN A 124 -8.27 -18.27 2.92
CA ASN A 124 -7.66 -19.58 2.90
C ASN A 124 -8.11 -20.46 4.08
N LEU A 125 -8.29 -19.88 5.27
CA LEU A 125 -8.81 -20.59 6.45
C LEU A 125 -10.27 -21.01 6.25
N GLU A 126 -11.11 -20.15 5.70
CA GLU A 126 -12.51 -20.46 5.39
C GLU A 126 -12.61 -21.59 4.36
N LEU A 127 -11.78 -21.56 3.32
CA LEU A 127 -11.71 -22.62 2.31
C LEU A 127 -11.25 -23.96 2.94
N ALA A 128 -10.24 -23.93 3.79
CA ALA A 128 -9.75 -25.12 4.49
C ALA A 128 -10.80 -25.68 5.45
N ALA A 129 -11.58 -24.83 6.11
CA ALA A 129 -12.68 -25.24 6.96
C ALA A 129 -13.81 -25.90 6.13
N ALA A 130 -14.18 -25.31 4.99
CA ALA A 130 -15.17 -25.87 4.09
C ALA A 130 -14.77 -27.24 3.55
N LEU A 131 -13.50 -27.44 3.20
CA LEU A 131 -12.98 -28.74 2.73
C LEU A 131 -12.96 -29.83 3.83
N ARG A 132 -12.86 -29.44 5.11
CA ARG A 132 -12.93 -30.40 6.23
C ARG A 132 -14.36 -30.81 6.59
N SER A 133 -15.34 -30.02 6.19
CA SER A 133 -16.76 -30.30 6.48
C SER A 133 -17.45 -31.15 5.39
N CYS A 134 -16.77 -31.41 4.28
CA CYS A 134 -17.18 -32.35 3.24
C CYS A 134 -16.60 -33.74 3.50
#